data_188081847010a87761a76e59bb76d9dd
#
_entry.id   188081847010a87761a76e59bb76d9dd
#
_cell.length_a   1.000
_cell.length_b   1.000
_cell.length_c   1.000
_cell.angle_alpha   90.00
_cell.angle_beta   90.00
_cell.angle_gamma   90.00
#
_symmetry.space_group_name_H-M   'P 1'
#
loop_
_entity.id
_entity.type
_entity.pdbx_description
1 polymer ?
#
loop_
_entity_poly.entity_id
_entity_poly.type
_entity_poly.pdbx_seq_one_letter_code
_entity_poly.pdbx_strand_id
1 'polypeptide(L)'
;MTNYKSLVKDLQKHYPDASEVVIVNRSGKILYSTDNWNVKSDIKDLLSSWGSGNAQFVNINKIRYSILQMEPERFIGTNRHKKGHLVGASTPDGNNYMIAHIKPKAKGWFHMAYPAIARAAAMIEKGSKSKFIETKVDLSSESEVYTQNTTPNATLEYTMVDPILKAEVEGFLEWIKNPQGLSSYISYYLQQNDYNVISRLSKIYDELYRICNN
;
A
#
# COMPACT_ATOMS: atom_id res chain seq x y z
N MET A 1 16.90 0.77 18.22
CA MET A 1 16.28 2.09 18.00
C MET A 1 16.01 2.21 16.50
N THR A 2 14.77 2.45 16.08
CA THR A 2 14.40 2.53 14.66
C THR A 2 15.03 3.76 14.02
N ASN A 3 15.77 3.59 12.93
CA ASN A 3 16.32 4.71 12.18
C ASN A 3 15.27 5.23 11.18
N TYR A 4 14.39 6.12 11.64
CA TYR A 4 13.33 6.71 10.82
C TYR A 4 13.85 7.41 9.55
N LYS A 5 15.01 8.05 9.61
CA LYS A 5 15.63 8.72 8.47
C LYS A 5 15.99 7.73 7.35
N SER A 6 16.58 6.58 7.72
CA SER A 6 16.88 5.51 6.76
C SER A 6 15.61 4.94 6.17
N LEU A 7 14.63 4.64 7.02
CA LEU A 7 13.34 4.09 6.58
C LEU A 7 12.62 4.99 5.56
N VAL A 8 12.59 6.31 5.83
CA VAL A 8 11.97 7.27 4.91
C VAL A 8 12.77 7.40 3.61
N LYS A 9 14.11 7.37 3.67
CA LYS A 9 14.95 7.34 2.46
C LYS A 9 14.68 6.09 1.61
N ASP A 10 14.54 4.94 2.26
CA ASP A 10 14.23 3.68 1.57
C ASP A 10 12.83 3.73 0.94
N LEU A 11 11.82 4.26 1.65
CA LEU A 11 10.50 4.52 1.07
C LEU A 11 10.61 5.41 -0.17
N GLN A 12 11.29 6.55 -0.08
CA GLN A 12 11.42 7.51 -1.19
C GLN A 12 12.23 6.96 -2.37
N LYS A 13 13.15 6.02 -2.12
CA LYS A 13 13.87 5.31 -3.19
C LYS A 13 12.92 4.40 -3.98
N HIS A 14 12.02 3.68 -3.30
CA HIS A 14 11.06 2.75 -3.93
C HIS A 14 9.80 3.45 -4.46
N TYR A 15 9.40 4.53 -3.82
CA TYR A 15 8.26 5.35 -4.23
C TYR A 15 8.63 6.85 -4.22
N PRO A 16 9.31 7.34 -5.29
CA PRO A 16 9.85 8.71 -5.37
C PRO A 16 8.80 9.81 -5.38
N ASP A 17 7.53 9.46 -5.54
CA ASP A 17 6.43 10.40 -5.49
C ASP A 17 5.98 10.77 -4.07
N ALA A 18 6.43 10.05 -3.04
CA ALA A 18 6.33 10.47 -1.64
C ALA A 18 7.36 11.58 -1.35
N SER A 19 6.99 12.82 -1.62
CA SER A 19 7.90 13.98 -1.55
C SER A 19 8.23 14.38 -0.11
N GLU A 20 7.23 14.42 0.75
CA GLU A 20 7.35 14.75 2.18
C GLU A 20 6.75 13.62 3.02
N VAL A 21 7.38 13.31 4.14
CA VAL A 21 6.94 12.23 5.04
C VAL A 21 7.08 12.69 6.48
N VAL A 22 6.06 12.40 7.30
CA VAL A 22 6.10 12.55 8.74
C VAL A 22 5.73 11.23 9.41
N ILE A 23 6.42 10.91 10.50
CA ILE A 23 6.10 9.80 11.39
C ILE A 23 5.72 10.39 12.74
N VAL A 24 4.56 10.00 13.24
CA VAL A 24 4.01 10.50 14.50
C VAL A 24 3.52 9.34 15.36
N ASN A 25 3.53 9.52 16.67
CA ASN A 25 2.86 8.56 17.54
C ASN A 25 1.38 8.91 17.71
N ARG A 26 0.63 8.02 18.36
CA ARG A 26 -0.81 8.17 18.63
C ARG A 26 -1.18 9.44 19.40
N SER A 27 -0.25 10.02 20.19
CA SER A 27 -0.47 11.29 20.90
C SER A 27 -0.20 12.53 20.04
N GLY A 28 0.19 12.37 18.76
CA GLY A 28 0.51 13.47 17.86
C GLY A 28 1.93 14.03 18.04
N LYS A 29 2.80 13.33 18.80
CA LYS A 29 4.23 13.69 18.88
C LYS A 29 4.94 13.27 17.60
N ILE A 30 5.59 14.22 16.93
CA ILE A 30 6.39 13.95 15.75
C ILE A 30 7.67 13.21 16.17
N LEU A 31 7.88 12.02 15.60
CA LEU A 31 9.07 11.18 15.78
C LEU A 31 10.10 11.45 14.69
N TYR A 32 9.62 11.78 13.49
CA TYR A 32 10.45 12.17 12.34
C TYR A 32 9.62 13.01 11.38
N SER A 33 10.25 13.96 10.70
CA SER A 33 9.68 14.67 9.55
C SER A 33 10.79 14.96 8.55
N THR A 34 10.48 14.93 7.27
CA THR A 34 11.38 15.48 6.24
C THR A 34 11.56 16.97 6.44
N ASP A 35 12.77 17.48 6.19
CA ASP A 35 13.20 18.85 6.56
C ASP A 35 12.34 19.96 5.93
N ASN A 36 11.73 19.69 4.78
CA ASN A 36 10.90 20.61 4.03
C ASN A 36 9.42 20.60 4.43
N TRP A 37 8.99 19.78 5.40
CA TRP A 37 7.57 19.63 5.77
C TRP A 37 7.27 20.00 7.23
N ASN A 38 6.87 21.24 7.44
CA ASN A 38 6.48 21.71 8.77
C ASN A 38 4.97 21.53 9.00
N VAL A 39 4.59 20.40 9.60
CA VAL A 39 3.19 20.02 9.88
C VAL A 39 2.87 19.99 11.37
N LYS A 40 3.73 20.57 12.21
CA LYS A 40 3.61 20.48 13.68
C LYS A 40 2.27 21.01 14.22
N SER A 41 1.75 22.08 13.64
CA SER A 41 0.45 22.65 14.01
C SER A 41 -0.74 21.78 13.59
N ASP A 42 -0.60 21.11 12.43
CA ASP A 42 -1.74 20.51 11.74
C ASP A 42 -1.91 19.03 12.07
N ILE A 43 -0.86 18.41 12.63
CA ILE A 43 -0.82 16.94 12.80
C ILE A 43 -1.83 16.44 13.84
N LYS A 44 -2.10 17.22 14.89
CA LYS A 44 -3.07 16.86 15.91
C LYS A 44 -4.49 16.88 15.35
N ASP A 45 -4.81 17.88 14.54
CA ASP A 45 -6.12 18.02 13.90
C ASP A 45 -6.34 16.91 12.87
N LEU A 46 -5.29 16.56 12.12
CA LEU A 46 -5.32 15.41 11.21
C LEU A 46 -5.61 14.11 11.95
N LEU A 47 -4.87 13.81 13.03
CA LEU A 47 -5.07 12.57 13.79
C LEU A 47 -6.44 12.53 14.49
N SER A 48 -6.92 13.67 15.00
CA SER A 48 -8.25 13.79 15.57
C SER A 48 -9.33 13.52 14.52
N SER A 49 -9.19 14.11 13.34
CA SER A 49 -10.09 13.88 12.19
C SER A 49 -10.06 12.44 11.75
N TRP A 50 -8.87 11.84 11.65
CA TRP A 50 -8.69 10.44 11.27
C TRP A 50 -9.32 9.50 12.32
N GLY A 51 -9.08 9.74 13.61
CA GLY A 51 -9.65 8.93 14.71
C GLY A 51 -11.17 9.04 14.82
N SER A 52 -11.77 10.17 14.46
CA SER A 52 -13.23 10.36 14.48
C SER A 52 -13.96 9.73 13.29
N GLY A 53 -13.26 9.55 12.17
CA GLY A 53 -13.83 8.98 10.94
C GLY A 53 -14.85 9.88 10.22
N ASN A 54 -15.13 11.09 10.71
CA ASN A 54 -16.26 11.92 10.25
C ASN A 54 -15.85 13.16 9.43
N ALA A 55 -14.56 13.42 9.25
CA ALA A 55 -14.11 14.62 8.55
C ALA A 55 -14.24 14.46 7.02
N GLN A 56 -14.71 15.49 6.35
CA GLN A 56 -14.78 15.56 4.89
C GLN A 56 -13.50 16.12 4.27
N PHE A 57 -12.71 16.85 5.03
CA PHE A 57 -11.44 17.44 4.60
C PHE A 57 -10.50 17.62 5.79
N VAL A 58 -9.23 17.73 5.50
CA VAL A 58 -8.16 18.13 6.43
C VAL A 58 -7.30 19.22 5.81
N ASN A 59 -6.66 20.02 6.65
CA ASN A 59 -5.69 21.01 6.22
C ASN A 59 -4.31 20.60 6.72
N ILE A 60 -3.33 20.52 5.82
CA ILE A 60 -1.94 20.23 6.14
C ILE A 60 -1.06 21.23 5.38
N ASN A 61 -0.21 21.94 6.08
CA ASN A 61 0.70 22.94 5.53
C ASN A 61 -0.04 23.94 4.63
N LYS A 62 -1.19 24.46 5.11
CA LYS A 62 -2.09 25.40 4.40
C LYS A 62 -2.71 24.85 3.11
N ILE A 63 -2.61 23.55 2.86
CA ILE A 63 -3.25 22.87 1.74
C ILE A 63 -4.45 22.09 2.26
N ARG A 64 -5.63 22.32 1.67
CA ARG A 64 -6.85 21.58 1.98
C ARG A 64 -6.91 20.30 1.13
N TYR A 65 -7.09 19.17 1.78
CA TYR A 65 -7.29 17.86 1.15
C TYR A 65 -8.71 17.38 1.41
N SER A 66 -9.46 17.09 0.36
CA SER A 66 -10.74 16.36 0.48
C SER A 66 -10.45 14.91 0.76
N ILE A 67 -11.15 14.32 1.72
CA ILE A 67 -10.95 12.94 2.12
C ILE A 67 -11.67 12.04 1.13
N LEU A 68 -10.96 11.05 0.61
CA LEU A 68 -11.47 10.02 -0.29
C LEU A 68 -11.72 8.72 0.48
N GLN A 69 -10.85 8.42 1.46
CA GLN A 69 -10.95 7.22 2.29
C GLN A 69 -10.39 7.53 3.67
N MET A 70 -11.08 7.07 4.70
CA MET A 70 -10.65 7.22 6.09
C MET A 70 -11.12 6.01 6.88
N GLU A 71 -10.16 5.16 7.23
CA GLU A 71 -10.31 3.94 8.01
C GLU A 71 -9.28 3.96 9.14
N PRO A 72 -9.41 3.18 10.21
CA PRO A 72 -8.45 3.21 11.33
C PRO A 72 -7.00 3.05 10.91
N GLU A 73 -6.74 2.20 9.91
CA GLU A 73 -5.40 1.91 9.40
C GLU A 73 -5.01 2.72 8.16
N ARG A 74 -5.97 3.40 7.50
CA ARG A 74 -5.79 4.03 6.19
C ARG A 74 -6.39 5.42 6.14
N PHE A 75 -5.61 6.35 5.59
CA PHE A 75 -6.06 7.69 5.27
C PHE A 75 -5.66 8.05 3.84
N ILE A 76 -6.61 8.50 3.02
CA ILE A 76 -6.37 8.97 1.66
C ILE A 76 -7.12 10.27 1.44
N GLY A 77 -6.40 11.33 1.10
CA GLY A 77 -6.96 12.63 0.76
C GLY A 77 -6.36 13.20 -0.53
N THR A 78 -7.09 14.06 -1.20
CA THR A 78 -6.63 14.71 -2.43
C THR A 78 -6.91 16.20 -2.42
N ASN A 79 -6.00 16.99 -3.02
CA ASN A 79 -6.24 18.42 -3.24
C ASN A 79 -6.85 18.66 -4.62
N ARG A 80 -8.03 19.32 -4.65
CA ARG A 80 -8.76 19.60 -5.90
C ARG A 80 -8.04 20.58 -6.82
N HIS A 81 -7.11 21.39 -6.28
CA HIS A 81 -6.31 22.35 -7.05
C HIS A 81 -4.96 21.79 -7.49
N LYS A 82 -4.84 20.46 -7.62
CA LYS A 82 -3.65 19.75 -8.10
C LYS A 82 -2.37 20.05 -7.29
N LYS A 83 -2.51 20.27 -5.98
CA LYS A 83 -1.36 20.47 -5.06
C LYS A 83 -0.87 19.17 -4.45
N GLY A 84 -1.27 18.02 -4.97
CA GLY A 84 -0.88 16.69 -4.53
C GLY A 84 -1.94 15.98 -3.71
N HIS A 85 -1.50 14.87 -3.11
CA HIS A 85 -2.36 13.97 -2.36
C HIS A 85 -1.75 13.71 -0.99
N LEU A 86 -2.58 13.35 -0.03
CA LEU A 86 -2.16 13.00 1.31
C LEU A 86 -2.52 11.53 1.55
N VAL A 87 -1.54 10.71 1.91
CA VAL A 87 -1.76 9.29 2.19
C VAL A 87 -1.13 8.95 3.52
N GLY A 88 -1.87 8.26 4.37
CA GLY A 88 -1.41 7.83 5.68
C GLY A 88 -1.69 6.36 5.94
N ALA A 89 -0.82 5.73 6.71
CA ALA A 89 -1.00 4.39 7.23
C ALA A 89 -0.64 4.34 8.73
N SER A 90 -1.43 3.61 9.52
CA SER A 90 -1.03 3.27 10.89
C SER A 90 -0.04 2.12 10.89
N THR A 91 0.75 2.00 11.97
CA THR A 91 1.49 0.77 12.26
C THR A 91 0.51 -0.35 12.65
N PRO A 92 0.87 -1.64 12.47
CA PRO A 92 0.01 -2.77 12.84
C PRO A 92 -0.46 -2.75 14.30
N ASP A 93 0.36 -2.24 15.22
CA ASP A 93 0.00 -2.05 16.64
C ASP A 93 -0.87 -0.80 16.91
N GLY A 94 -1.10 0.04 15.90
CA GLY A 94 -1.86 1.30 16.00
C GLY A 94 -1.19 2.39 16.83
N ASN A 95 0.08 2.24 17.22
CA ASN A 95 0.78 3.18 18.09
C ASN A 95 1.41 4.36 17.35
N ASN A 96 1.72 4.16 16.06
CA ASN A 96 2.35 5.17 15.23
C ASN A 96 1.62 5.30 13.88
N TYR A 97 1.84 6.43 13.24
CA TYR A 97 1.29 6.73 11.92
C TYR A 97 2.40 7.26 11.03
N MET A 98 2.44 6.80 9.80
CA MET A 98 3.25 7.37 8.73
C MET A 98 2.33 8.09 7.77
N ILE A 99 2.60 9.37 7.51
CA ILE A 99 1.80 10.21 6.63
C ILE A 99 2.75 10.80 5.59
N ALA A 100 2.34 10.75 4.32
CA ALA A 100 3.13 11.26 3.22
C ALA A 100 2.31 12.18 2.31
N HIS A 101 2.96 13.23 1.84
CA HIS A 101 2.49 14.01 0.72
C HIS A 101 2.97 13.40 -0.59
N ILE A 102 2.04 13.13 -1.49
CA ILE A 102 2.29 12.55 -2.80
C ILE A 102 2.21 13.62 -3.87
N LYS A 103 3.20 13.65 -4.76
CA LYS A 103 3.27 14.65 -5.84
C LYS A 103 2.00 14.68 -6.69
N PRO A 104 1.58 15.85 -7.16
CA PRO A 104 0.30 16.03 -7.88
C PRO A 104 0.23 15.29 -9.22
N LYS A 105 1.37 14.96 -9.80
CA LYS A 105 1.47 14.28 -11.12
C LYS A 105 1.86 12.80 -10.99
N ALA A 106 1.84 12.23 -9.78
CA ALA A 106 2.17 10.84 -9.54
C ALA A 106 1.17 9.92 -10.27
N LYS A 107 1.69 9.12 -11.22
CA LYS A 107 0.85 8.18 -11.97
C LYS A 107 0.45 7.01 -11.08
N GLY A 108 -0.83 6.63 -11.11
CA GLY A 108 -1.33 5.49 -10.34
C GLY A 108 -1.26 5.67 -8.82
N TRP A 109 -1.10 6.90 -8.31
CA TRP A 109 -0.89 7.18 -6.90
C TRP A 109 -1.96 6.55 -5.99
N PHE A 110 -3.22 6.53 -6.44
CA PHE A 110 -4.33 6.01 -5.64
C PHE A 110 -4.17 4.53 -5.28
N HIS A 111 -3.56 3.74 -6.16
CA HIS A 111 -3.32 2.31 -5.95
C HIS A 111 -1.93 2.01 -5.39
N MET A 112 -0.94 2.85 -5.68
CA MET A 112 0.47 2.56 -5.37
C MET A 112 0.95 3.21 -4.06
N ALA A 113 0.42 4.38 -3.71
CA ALA A 113 0.92 5.15 -2.58
C ALA A 113 0.63 4.46 -1.24
N TYR A 114 -0.61 4.03 -1.01
CA TYR A 114 -0.97 3.40 0.27
C TYR A 114 -0.17 2.11 0.54
N PRO A 115 -0.07 1.13 -0.37
CA PRO A 115 0.75 -0.06 -0.13
C PRO A 115 2.22 0.25 0.19
N ALA A 116 2.81 1.24 -0.49
CA ALA A 116 4.19 1.65 -0.22
C ALA A 116 4.34 2.24 1.19
N ILE A 117 3.42 3.13 1.60
CA ILE A 117 3.44 3.79 2.90
C ILE A 117 3.09 2.80 4.02
N ALA A 118 2.11 1.91 3.82
CA ALA A 118 1.72 0.89 4.79
C ALA A 118 2.87 -0.09 5.06
N ARG A 119 3.58 -0.53 4.01
CA ARG A 119 4.78 -1.35 4.16
C ARG A 119 5.85 -0.65 4.98
N ALA A 120 6.12 0.62 4.71
CA ALA A 120 7.08 1.40 5.47
C ALA A 120 6.62 1.61 6.93
N ALA A 121 5.33 1.85 7.16
CA ALA A 121 4.76 1.97 8.51
C ALA A 121 4.94 0.67 9.31
N ALA A 122 4.69 -0.49 8.72
CA ALA A 122 4.88 -1.79 9.35
C ALA A 122 6.36 -2.05 9.75
N MET A 123 7.32 -1.44 9.06
CA MET A 123 8.75 -1.57 9.39
C MET A 123 9.16 -0.72 10.62
N ILE A 124 8.34 0.23 11.05
CA ILE A 124 8.60 1.04 12.25
C ILE A 124 8.70 0.15 13.49
N GLU A 125 7.84 -0.84 13.64
CA GLU A 125 7.82 -1.76 14.78
C GLU A 125 8.95 -2.77 14.75
N LYS A 126 9.22 -3.34 13.58
CA LYS A 126 10.19 -4.44 13.42
C LYS A 126 11.64 -4.02 13.66
N GLY A 127 11.89 -2.71 13.93
CA GLY A 127 13.23 -2.19 14.09
C GLY A 127 14.09 -2.51 12.87
N SER A 128 14.68 -1.56 12.25
CA SER A 128 15.51 -1.47 11.04
C SER A 128 16.26 -2.71 10.45
N LYS A 129 15.89 -3.95 10.80
CA LYS A 129 16.51 -5.19 10.30
C LYS A 129 15.81 -5.76 9.06
N SER A 130 14.62 -5.29 8.73
CA SER A 130 13.92 -5.71 7.53
C SER A 130 14.34 -4.78 6.38
N LYS A 131 15.22 -5.25 5.50
CA LYS A 131 15.48 -4.59 4.21
C LYS A 131 14.22 -4.70 3.35
N PHE A 132 13.88 -3.64 2.61
CA PHE A 132 12.93 -3.76 1.50
C PHE A 132 13.47 -4.85 0.57
N ILE A 133 12.82 -6.00 0.53
CA ILE A 133 13.14 -7.04 -0.44
C ILE A 133 12.66 -6.49 -1.77
N GLU A 134 13.60 -6.16 -2.66
CA GLU A 134 13.29 -5.89 -4.06
C GLU A 134 12.75 -7.19 -4.64
N THR A 135 11.44 -7.35 -4.68
CA THR A 135 10.83 -8.31 -5.58
C THR A 135 10.92 -7.69 -6.98
N LYS A 136 12.08 -7.82 -7.62
CA LYS A 136 12.17 -7.69 -9.07
C LYS A 136 11.35 -8.84 -9.63
N VAL A 137 10.12 -8.56 -10.00
CA VAL A 137 9.39 -9.42 -10.91
C VAL A 137 10.03 -9.18 -12.26
N ASP A 138 11.01 -10.01 -12.58
CA ASP A 138 11.62 -10.06 -13.90
C ASP A 138 10.61 -10.73 -14.84
N LEU A 139 9.87 -9.91 -15.58
CA LEU A 139 8.88 -10.35 -16.58
C LEU A 139 9.53 -10.85 -17.87
N SER A 140 10.84 -11.14 -17.86
CA SER A 140 11.60 -11.62 -19.01
C SER A 140 12.23 -12.99 -18.79
N SER A 141 11.49 -13.98 -18.30
CA SER A 141 11.92 -15.37 -18.43
C SER A 141 10.93 -16.15 -19.28
N GLU A 142 11.42 -16.45 -20.46
CA GLU A 142 10.87 -17.42 -21.41
C GLU A 142 10.55 -18.74 -20.72
N SER A 143 9.49 -19.34 -21.21
CA SER A 143 9.00 -20.68 -20.89
C SER A 143 10.10 -21.74 -20.89
N GLU A 144 10.56 -22.19 -19.72
CA GLU A 144 11.24 -23.47 -19.62
C GLU A 144 10.22 -24.59 -19.43
N VAL A 145 10.20 -25.46 -20.42
CA VAL A 145 9.45 -26.71 -20.47
C VAL A 145 9.94 -27.64 -19.36
N TYR A 146 9.13 -27.85 -18.33
CA TYR A 146 9.40 -28.88 -17.34
C TYR A 146 9.13 -30.27 -17.90
N THR A 147 10.19 -30.97 -18.30
CA THR A 147 10.17 -32.42 -18.55
C THR A 147 10.00 -33.15 -17.21
N GLN A 148 8.90 -33.87 -17.08
CA GLN A 148 8.66 -34.78 -15.97
C GLN A 148 9.65 -35.94 -16.03
N ASN A 149 10.50 -36.04 -15.01
CA ASN A 149 11.17 -37.32 -14.67
C ASN A 149 10.60 -37.86 -13.37
N THR A 150 9.76 -38.84 -13.51
CA THR A 150 9.22 -39.65 -12.40
C THR A 150 10.29 -40.53 -11.81
N THR A 151 10.58 -40.37 -10.52
CA THR A 151 11.14 -41.44 -9.66
C THR A 151 10.39 -41.48 -8.33
N PRO A 152 9.92 -42.65 -7.86
CA PRO A 152 9.09 -42.73 -6.67
C PRO A 152 9.97 -42.88 -5.43
N ASN A 153 9.63 -42.18 -4.40
CA ASN A 153 10.01 -42.20 -2.99
C ASN A 153 10.74 -40.93 -2.52
N ALA A 154 9.95 -39.94 -2.18
CA ALA A 154 10.33 -38.96 -1.19
C ALA A 154 9.11 -38.70 -0.30
N THR A 155 9.25 -38.96 0.95
CA THR A 155 8.37 -38.59 2.05
C THR A 155 8.01 -37.09 1.88
N LEU A 156 6.71 -36.80 1.71
CA LEU A 156 6.20 -35.43 1.65
C LEU A 156 6.48 -34.77 3.02
N GLU A 157 7.63 -34.12 3.16
CA GLU A 157 7.78 -33.08 4.16
C GLU A 157 6.78 -31.97 3.76
N TYR A 158 5.74 -31.83 4.56
CA TYR A 158 4.86 -30.65 4.52
C TYR A 158 5.73 -29.43 4.85
N THR A 159 6.25 -28.78 3.82
CA THR A 159 6.83 -27.44 3.95
C THR A 159 5.70 -26.53 4.38
N MET A 160 5.74 -26.09 5.63
CA MET A 160 4.76 -25.10 6.13
C MET A 160 4.84 -23.87 5.23
N VAL A 161 3.72 -23.54 4.61
CA VAL A 161 3.59 -22.29 3.80
C VAL A 161 4.02 -21.12 4.68
N ASP A 162 4.89 -20.26 4.14
CA ASP A 162 5.34 -19.07 4.83
C ASP A 162 4.11 -18.31 5.38
N PRO A 163 4.06 -18.03 6.69
CA PRO A 163 2.95 -17.31 7.31
C PRO A 163 2.65 -15.95 6.66
N ILE A 164 3.67 -15.29 6.10
CA ILE A 164 3.52 -14.02 5.40
C ILE A 164 2.79 -14.24 4.06
N LEU A 165 3.23 -15.23 3.28
CA LEU A 165 2.58 -15.59 2.02
C LEU A 165 1.13 -16.03 2.25
N LYS A 166 0.87 -16.78 3.30
CA LYS A 166 -0.49 -17.18 3.68
C LYS A 166 -1.36 -15.98 3.98
N ALA A 167 -0.88 -15.00 4.77
CA ALA A 167 -1.61 -13.79 5.10
C ALA A 167 -1.88 -12.91 3.86
N GLU A 168 -0.93 -12.85 2.91
CA GLU A 168 -1.12 -12.13 1.65
C GLU A 168 -2.21 -12.78 0.79
N VAL A 169 -2.23 -14.11 0.69
CA VAL A 169 -3.27 -14.85 -0.05
C VAL A 169 -4.63 -14.70 0.63
N GLU A 170 -4.70 -14.78 1.96
CA GLU A 170 -5.93 -14.55 2.72
C GLU A 170 -6.48 -13.13 2.50
N GLY A 171 -5.62 -12.12 2.53
CA GLY A 171 -6.00 -10.73 2.22
C GLY A 171 -6.52 -10.56 0.79
N PHE A 172 -5.91 -11.25 -0.18
CA PHE A 172 -6.39 -11.26 -1.57
C PHE A 172 -7.76 -11.94 -1.68
N LEU A 173 -8.00 -13.05 -0.99
CA LEU A 173 -9.29 -13.74 -0.96
C LEU A 173 -10.39 -12.88 -0.34
N GLU A 174 -10.09 -12.17 0.75
CA GLU A 174 -11.04 -11.21 1.36
C GLU A 174 -11.40 -10.08 0.40
N TRP A 175 -10.42 -9.53 -0.32
CA TRP A 175 -10.67 -8.51 -1.32
C TRP A 175 -11.55 -9.00 -2.48
N ILE A 176 -11.35 -10.23 -2.95
CA ILE A 176 -12.20 -10.84 -3.99
C ILE A 176 -13.63 -11.07 -3.48
N LYS A 177 -13.79 -11.51 -2.23
CA LYS A 177 -15.10 -11.77 -1.62
C LYS A 177 -15.89 -10.49 -1.30
N ASN A 178 -15.19 -9.36 -1.11
CA ASN A 178 -15.85 -8.10 -0.79
C ASN A 178 -16.68 -7.60 -1.99
N PRO A 179 -18.02 -7.43 -1.85
CA PRO A 179 -18.86 -6.91 -2.94
C PRO A 179 -18.47 -5.52 -3.43
N GLN A 180 -17.83 -4.72 -2.57
CA GLN A 180 -17.28 -3.40 -2.92
C GLN A 180 -15.82 -3.46 -3.36
N GLY A 181 -15.22 -4.65 -3.41
CA GLY A 181 -13.85 -4.89 -3.84
C GLY A 181 -13.73 -5.08 -5.35
N LEU A 182 -13.24 -6.28 -5.75
CA LEU A 182 -12.91 -6.59 -7.14
C LEU A 182 -14.10 -6.46 -8.09
N SER A 183 -15.30 -6.90 -7.69
CA SER A 183 -16.49 -6.86 -8.55
C SER A 183 -16.94 -5.44 -8.89
N SER A 184 -16.91 -4.52 -7.93
CA SER A 184 -17.20 -3.11 -8.17
C SER A 184 -16.15 -2.44 -9.05
N TYR A 185 -14.88 -2.79 -8.85
CA TYR A 185 -13.78 -2.32 -9.68
C TYR A 185 -13.94 -2.77 -11.13
N ILE A 186 -14.21 -4.06 -11.36
CA ILE A 186 -14.45 -4.61 -12.70
C ILE A 186 -15.68 -3.93 -13.34
N SER A 187 -16.78 -3.82 -12.60
CA SER A 187 -18.02 -3.18 -13.08
C SER A 187 -17.79 -1.72 -13.49
N TYR A 188 -17.03 -0.99 -12.71
CA TYR A 188 -16.68 0.40 -13.04
C TYR A 188 -15.93 0.51 -14.38
N TYR A 189 -14.89 -0.29 -14.60
CA TYR A 189 -14.12 -0.24 -15.86
C TYR A 189 -14.88 -0.79 -17.07
N LEU A 190 -15.78 -1.75 -16.85
CA LEU A 190 -16.71 -2.20 -17.90
C LEU A 190 -17.64 -1.06 -18.33
N GLN A 191 -18.18 -0.28 -17.38
CA GLN A 191 -19.04 0.88 -17.68
C GLN A 191 -18.28 2.00 -18.41
N GLN A 192 -16.98 2.19 -18.09
CA GLN A 192 -16.13 3.18 -18.74
C GLN A 192 -15.63 2.73 -20.13
N ASN A 193 -15.88 1.48 -20.54
CA ASN A 193 -15.31 0.88 -21.76
C ASN A 193 -13.78 1.01 -21.82
N ASP A 194 -13.07 0.91 -20.69
CA ASP A 194 -11.61 0.94 -20.66
C ASP A 194 -11.04 -0.40 -21.09
N TYR A 195 -10.87 -0.55 -22.40
CA TYR A 195 -10.37 -1.78 -23.02
C TYR A 195 -8.98 -2.20 -22.50
N ASN A 196 -8.12 -1.26 -22.09
CA ASN A 196 -6.79 -1.59 -21.58
C ASN A 196 -6.90 -2.30 -20.22
N VAL A 197 -7.72 -1.77 -19.32
CA VAL A 197 -7.94 -2.38 -18.01
C VAL A 197 -8.70 -3.70 -18.15
N ILE A 198 -9.73 -3.74 -18.97
CA ILE A 198 -10.54 -4.94 -19.23
C ILE A 198 -9.67 -6.08 -19.80
N SER A 199 -8.79 -5.78 -20.78
CA SER A 199 -7.89 -6.78 -21.38
C SER A 199 -6.89 -7.33 -20.35
N ARG A 200 -6.40 -6.49 -19.42
CA ARG A 200 -5.49 -6.95 -18.36
C ARG A 200 -6.23 -7.82 -17.35
N LEU A 201 -7.45 -7.46 -16.97
CA LEU A 201 -8.29 -8.25 -16.07
C LEU A 201 -8.63 -9.61 -16.68
N SER A 202 -8.92 -9.66 -17.99
CA SER A 202 -9.16 -10.90 -18.72
C SER A 202 -7.96 -11.85 -18.64
N LYS A 203 -6.74 -11.34 -18.85
CA LYS A 203 -5.52 -12.16 -18.72
C LYS A 203 -5.32 -12.72 -17.32
N ILE A 204 -5.56 -11.91 -16.27
CA ILE A 204 -5.49 -12.36 -14.88
C ILE A 204 -6.54 -13.45 -14.60
N TYR A 205 -7.77 -13.25 -15.11
CA TYR A 205 -8.83 -14.26 -15.00
C TYR A 205 -8.42 -15.57 -15.66
N ASP A 206 -7.90 -15.54 -16.89
CA ASP A 206 -7.46 -16.73 -17.62
C ASP A 206 -6.35 -17.47 -16.87
N GLU A 207 -5.43 -16.74 -16.23
CA GLU A 207 -4.35 -17.34 -15.45
C GLU A 207 -4.88 -17.98 -14.16
N LEU A 208 -5.74 -17.31 -13.42
CA LEU A 208 -6.42 -17.88 -12.25
C LEU A 208 -7.27 -19.10 -12.63
N TYR A 209 -7.99 -19.03 -13.76
CA TYR A 209 -8.79 -20.15 -14.23
C TYR A 209 -7.94 -21.38 -14.54
N ARG A 210 -6.77 -21.23 -15.15
CA ARG A 210 -5.82 -22.34 -15.40
C ARG A 210 -5.30 -22.93 -14.11
N ILE A 211 -4.92 -22.12 -13.12
CA ILE A 211 -4.42 -22.59 -11.81
C ILE A 211 -5.49 -23.41 -11.09
N CYS A 212 -6.77 -22.99 -11.16
CA CYS A 212 -7.84 -23.64 -10.42
C CYS A 212 -8.44 -24.88 -11.12
N ASN A 213 -8.18 -25.08 -12.43
CA ASN A 213 -8.78 -26.17 -13.22
C ASN A 213 -7.73 -27.13 -13.82
N ASN A 214 -6.48 -27.06 -13.42
CA ASN A 214 -5.44 -28.07 -13.63
C ASN A 214 -5.26 -28.89 -12.37
#